data_e12c2c28b5bc0ffdb0bd05d136240303
#
_entry.id   e12c2c28b5bc0ffdb0bd05d136240303
#
_cell.length_a   1.000
_cell.length_b   1.000
_cell.length_c   1.000
_cell.angle_alpha   90.00
_cell.angle_beta   90.00
_cell.angle_gamma   90.00
#
_symmetry.space_group_name_H-M   'P 1'
#
loop_
_entity.id
_entity.type
_entity.pdbx_description
1 polymer ?
#
loop_
_entity_poly.entity_id
_entity_poly.type
_entity_poly.pdbx_seq_one_letter_code
_entity_poly.pdbx_strand_id
1 'polypeptide(L)'
;MKTFLKTAAAAAVLVVAGMGVASAEQVKVGIAAEPYPPFTSPDASGKWQGWEVDIINALCEQAKLDCVITPVAWDGIIPALTTKKIDMIASSMSITDERLKTIDFSDKYYNTPTVIMGAKGVDMKPTPEGLKGKILGVQVSTVHQAYAKKYFAGTAAEIKEYQTQDEANQDLAAGRIDATQADSLALETFVQTDAGKACCEIKGQVADDVAILGPGVGVGMRKGDTELKDKINAAIKAIRSDGKYDEISKKYFNFDIYGG
;
A
#
# COMPACT_ATOMS: atom_id res chain seq x y z
N MET A 1 -92.76 7.78 9.50
CA MET A 1 -91.61 8.65 9.33
C MET A 1 -90.39 7.88 9.83
N LYS A 2 -89.53 7.40 8.94
CA LYS A 2 -88.31 6.63 9.27
C LYS A 2 -87.10 7.47 8.87
N THR A 3 -86.36 7.91 9.86
CA THR A 3 -85.13 8.74 9.71
C THR A 3 -83.94 7.81 9.49
N PHE A 4 -83.29 7.89 8.35
CA PHE A 4 -82.05 7.17 8.06
C PHE A 4 -80.81 8.04 8.54
N LEU A 5 -80.10 7.48 9.50
CA LEU A 5 -78.80 7.96 9.90
C LEU A 5 -77.73 7.41 8.92
N LYS A 6 -77.01 8.29 8.23
CA LYS A 6 -75.85 7.91 7.41
C LYS A 6 -74.61 8.08 8.25
N THR A 7 -73.99 6.95 8.62
CA THR A 7 -72.62 6.92 9.21
C THR A 7 -71.57 6.98 8.11
N ALA A 8 -70.75 8.04 8.06
CA ALA A 8 -69.60 8.15 7.21
C ALA A 8 -68.39 7.55 7.95
N ALA A 9 -67.84 6.48 7.42
CA ALA A 9 -66.58 5.91 7.89
C ALA A 9 -65.43 6.59 7.18
N ALA A 10 -64.61 7.35 7.92
CA ALA A 10 -63.36 7.91 7.44
C ALA A 10 -62.23 6.85 7.53
N ALA A 11 -61.77 6.38 6.38
CA ALA A 11 -60.61 5.52 6.29
C ALA A 11 -59.32 6.38 6.38
N ALA A 12 -58.61 6.29 7.49
CA ALA A 12 -57.28 6.85 7.63
C ALA A 12 -56.26 5.97 6.93
N VAL A 13 -55.68 6.42 5.80
CA VAL A 13 -54.58 5.76 5.12
C VAL A 13 -53.30 6.15 5.84
N LEU A 14 -52.71 5.25 6.62
CA LEU A 14 -51.37 5.37 7.17
C LEU A 14 -50.35 5.16 6.03
N VAL A 15 -49.75 6.23 5.54
CA VAL A 15 -48.58 6.18 4.68
C VAL A 15 -47.34 5.91 5.57
N VAL A 16 -46.96 4.63 5.65
CA VAL A 16 -45.66 4.25 6.25
C VAL A 16 -44.59 4.62 5.24
N ALA A 17 -43.96 5.79 5.42
CA ALA A 17 -42.74 6.17 4.72
C ALA A 17 -41.64 5.19 5.17
N GLY A 18 -41.38 4.17 4.38
CA GLY A 18 -40.23 3.29 4.54
C GLY A 18 -38.94 4.13 4.39
N MET A 19 -38.32 4.49 5.48
CA MET A 19 -36.92 4.94 5.46
C MET A 19 -36.09 3.74 5.01
N GLY A 20 -35.82 3.65 3.70
CA GLY A 20 -34.83 2.76 3.18
C GLY A 20 -33.49 3.15 3.81
N VAL A 21 -32.98 2.32 4.69
CA VAL A 21 -31.59 2.42 5.14
C VAL A 21 -30.77 2.16 3.88
N ALA A 22 -30.27 3.22 3.24
CA ALA A 22 -29.28 3.07 2.18
C ALA A 22 -28.07 2.40 2.86
N SER A 23 -27.89 1.11 2.62
CA SER A 23 -26.64 0.42 2.96
C SER A 23 -25.56 1.13 2.18
N ALA A 24 -24.60 1.76 2.88
CA ALA A 24 -23.43 2.31 2.21
C ALA A 24 -22.80 1.16 1.40
N GLU A 25 -22.56 1.40 0.12
CA GLU A 25 -21.88 0.43 -0.74
C GLU A 25 -20.49 0.17 -0.16
N GLN A 26 -20.15 -1.10 -0.01
CA GLN A 26 -18.89 -1.52 0.59
C GLN A 26 -17.73 -1.18 -0.34
N VAL A 27 -16.72 -0.45 0.15
CA VAL A 27 -15.52 -0.07 -0.59
C VAL A 27 -14.44 -1.13 -0.37
N LYS A 28 -14.09 -1.86 -1.41
CA LYS A 28 -13.04 -2.89 -1.37
C LYS A 28 -11.66 -2.24 -1.51
N VAL A 29 -10.89 -2.27 -0.44
CA VAL A 29 -9.53 -1.75 -0.40
C VAL A 29 -8.56 -2.87 -0.74
N GLY A 30 -7.96 -2.82 -1.93
CA GLY A 30 -6.94 -3.76 -2.36
C GLY A 30 -5.64 -3.53 -1.61
N ILE A 31 -5.11 -4.58 -1.01
CA ILE A 31 -3.74 -4.66 -0.49
C ILE A 31 -3.02 -5.83 -1.16
N ALA A 32 -1.69 -5.82 -1.18
CA ALA A 32 -0.93 -6.99 -1.62
C ALA A 32 -1.25 -8.20 -0.72
N ALA A 33 -1.48 -9.36 -1.34
CA ALA A 33 -1.70 -10.62 -0.60
C ALA A 33 -0.38 -11.13 0.02
N GLU A 34 0.74 -10.64 -0.44
CA GLU A 34 2.08 -10.91 0.05
C GLU A 34 2.35 -10.03 1.29
N PRO A 35 2.82 -10.60 2.41
CA PRO A 35 3.19 -9.81 3.57
C PRO A 35 4.29 -8.79 3.26
N TYR A 36 4.10 -7.55 3.70
CA TYR A 36 5.07 -6.46 3.55
C TYR A 36 5.20 -5.67 4.86
N PRO A 37 5.72 -6.30 5.94
CA PRO A 37 5.87 -5.62 7.21
C PRO A 37 6.88 -4.47 7.14
N PRO A 38 6.69 -3.37 7.89
CA PRO A 38 5.70 -3.15 8.96
C PRO A 38 4.35 -2.63 8.45
N PHE A 39 4.16 -2.53 7.13
CA PHE A 39 2.99 -1.90 6.49
C PHE A 39 1.76 -2.81 6.54
N THR A 40 1.86 -4.00 5.98
CA THR A 40 0.77 -4.99 5.91
C THR A 40 1.30 -6.40 6.15
N SER A 41 0.67 -7.13 7.05
CA SER A 41 0.93 -8.56 7.26
C SER A 41 -0.27 -9.22 7.94
N PRO A 42 -0.54 -10.52 7.71
CA PRO A 42 -1.54 -11.23 8.48
C PRO A 42 -0.98 -11.55 9.89
N ASP A 43 -1.85 -11.49 10.90
CA ASP A 43 -1.56 -12.06 12.22
C ASP A 43 -1.74 -13.59 12.22
N ALA A 44 -1.54 -14.22 13.38
CA ALA A 44 -1.70 -15.67 13.53
C ALA A 44 -3.13 -16.19 13.24
N SER A 45 -4.13 -15.32 13.27
CA SER A 45 -5.52 -15.64 12.92
C SER A 45 -5.85 -15.41 11.43
N GLY A 46 -4.90 -14.84 10.67
CA GLY A 46 -5.07 -14.44 9.29
C GLY A 46 -5.68 -13.04 9.12
N LYS A 47 -5.89 -12.29 10.20
CA LYS A 47 -6.36 -10.90 10.14
C LYS A 47 -5.22 -9.98 9.75
N TRP A 48 -5.46 -9.10 8.78
CA TRP A 48 -4.49 -8.10 8.34
C TRP A 48 -4.25 -7.04 9.41
N GLN A 49 -2.99 -6.70 9.61
CA GLN A 49 -2.47 -5.72 10.56
C GLN A 49 -1.25 -5.02 10.01
N GLY A 50 -0.82 -3.95 10.65
CA GLY A 50 0.34 -3.15 10.31
C GLY A 50 0.00 -1.67 10.19
N TRP A 51 1.02 -0.85 10.00
CA TRP A 51 0.87 0.60 9.96
C TRP A 51 -0.11 1.05 8.87
N GLU A 52 0.02 0.49 7.68
CA GLU A 52 -0.82 0.88 6.53
C GLU A 52 -2.28 0.42 6.72
N VAL A 53 -2.50 -0.73 7.39
CA VAL A 53 -3.85 -1.19 7.76
C VAL A 53 -4.50 -0.21 8.74
N ASP A 54 -3.75 0.28 9.74
CA ASP A 54 -4.25 1.28 10.69
C ASP A 54 -4.56 2.61 9.97
N ILE A 55 -3.72 3.04 9.02
CA ILE A 55 -3.98 4.22 8.18
C ILE A 55 -5.21 4.02 7.29
N ILE A 56 -5.36 2.88 6.62
CA ILE A 56 -6.55 2.56 5.82
C ILE A 56 -7.82 2.70 6.66
N ASN A 57 -7.84 2.12 7.86
CA ASN A 57 -8.99 2.21 8.76
C ASN A 57 -9.31 3.67 9.13
N ALA A 58 -8.29 4.46 9.47
CA ALA A 58 -8.47 5.88 9.80
C ALA A 58 -8.96 6.72 8.60
N LEU A 59 -8.45 6.46 7.39
CA LEU A 59 -8.91 7.12 6.17
C LEU A 59 -10.38 6.78 5.86
N CYS A 60 -10.75 5.51 5.98
CA CYS A 60 -12.11 5.04 5.74
C CYS A 60 -13.10 5.62 6.76
N GLU A 61 -12.73 5.63 8.04
CA GLU A 61 -13.54 6.27 9.10
C GLU A 61 -13.75 7.75 8.82
N GLN A 62 -12.68 8.48 8.52
CA GLN A 62 -12.72 9.91 8.23
C GLN A 62 -13.52 10.23 6.95
N ALA A 63 -13.39 9.39 5.93
CA ALA A 63 -14.13 9.51 4.67
C ALA A 63 -15.59 9.00 4.77
N LYS A 64 -15.99 8.40 5.91
CA LYS A 64 -17.30 7.75 6.14
C LYS A 64 -17.60 6.66 5.11
N LEU A 65 -16.60 5.85 4.80
CA LEU A 65 -16.69 4.71 3.89
C LEU A 65 -16.76 3.40 4.70
N ASP A 66 -17.57 2.45 4.24
CA ASP A 66 -17.56 1.07 4.75
C ASP A 66 -16.51 0.26 3.99
N CYS A 67 -15.30 0.23 4.51
CA CYS A 67 -14.16 -0.38 3.82
C CYS A 67 -13.95 -1.84 4.22
N VAL A 68 -13.62 -2.67 3.20
CA VAL A 68 -13.22 -4.06 3.38
C VAL A 68 -11.85 -4.30 2.76
N ILE A 69 -10.89 -4.70 3.58
CA ILE A 69 -9.56 -5.10 3.10
C ILE A 69 -9.69 -6.35 2.24
N THR A 70 -9.19 -6.26 1.01
CA THR A 70 -9.30 -7.30 -0.02
C THR A 70 -7.89 -7.62 -0.55
N PRO A 71 -7.28 -8.72 -0.10
CA PRO A 71 -5.95 -9.12 -0.57
C PRO A 71 -5.97 -9.55 -2.05
N VAL A 72 -5.00 -9.07 -2.81
CA VAL A 72 -4.80 -9.36 -4.24
C VAL A 72 -3.32 -9.51 -4.50
N ALA A 73 -2.90 -10.50 -5.31
CA ALA A 73 -1.50 -10.62 -5.69
C ALA A 73 -0.97 -9.30 -6.27
N TRP A 74 0.24 -8.89 -5.87
CA TRP A 74 0.80 -7.59 -6.19
C TRP A 74 0.82 -7.29 -7.69
N ASP A 75 1.27 -8.24 -8.50
CA ASP A 75 1.35 -8.09 -9.97
C ASP A 75 -0.02 -7.99 -10.65
N GLY A 76 -1.10 -8.42 -9.96
CA GLY A 76 -2.49 -8.36 -10.40
C GLY A 76 -3.30 -7.19 -9.81
N ILE A 77 -2.74 -6.35 -8.92
CA ILE A 77 -3.55 -5.41 -8.15
C ILE A 77 -4.09 -4.24 -8.98
N ILE A 78 -3.31 -3.68 -9.93
CA ILE A 78 -3.81 -2.66 -10.89
C ILE A 78 -4.87 -3.24 -11.83
N PRO A 79 -4.67 -4.41 -12.46
CA PRO A 79 -5.75 -5.11 -13.18
C PRO A 79 -7.01 -5.35 -12.35
N ALA A 80 -6.89 -5.71 -11.05
CA ALA A 80 -8.05 -5.88 -10.18
C ALA A 80 -8.83 -4.58 -9.97
N LEU A 81 -8.13 -3.44 -9.85
CA LEU A 81 -8.74 -2.11 -9.74
C LEU A 81 -9.48 -1.72 -11.04
N THR A 82 -8.83 -1.86 -12.18
CA THR A 82 -9.40 -1.46 -13.47
C THR A 82 -10.58 -2.34 -13.89
N THR A 83 -10.60 -3.61 -13.47
CA THR A 83 -11.73 -4.54 -13.69
C THR A 83 -12.79 -4.52 -12.59
N LYS A 84 -12.71 -3.56 -11.65
CA LYS A 84 -13.69 -3.36 -10.55
C LYS A 84 -13.80 -4.54 -9.57
N LYS A 85 -12.76 -5.34 -9.42
CA LYS A 85 -12.68 -6.37 -8.36
C LYS A 85 -12.39 -5.74 -7.00
N ILE A 86 -11.68 -4.61 -7.01
CA ILE A 86 -11.43 -3.72 -5.87
C ILE A 86 -11.76 -2.28 -6.27
N ASP A 87 -11.93 -1.38 -5.30
CA ASP A 87 -12.34 0.01 -5.55
C ASP A 87 -11.21 1.01 -5.38
N MET A 88 -10.26 0.71 -4.52
CA MET A 88 -9.01 1.47 -4.38
C MET A 88 -7.87 0.53 -4.00
N ILE A 89 -6.63 1.00 -4.17
CA ILE A 89 -5.41 0.30 -3.77
C ILE A 89 -4.73 1.13 -2.67
N ALA A 90 -4.53 0.52 -1.49
CA ALA A 90 -3.66 1.08 -0.46
C ALA A 90 -2.68 -0.02 -0.03
N SER A 91 -1.52 -0.05 -0.67
CA SER A 91 -0.56 -1.15 -0.60
C SER A 91 0.84 -0.70 -0.96
N SER A 92 1.35 0.28 -0.26
CA SER A 92 2.72 0.80 -0.47
C SER A 92 3.03 1.14 -1.94
N MET A 93 2.00 1.60 -2.68
CA MET A 93 2.12 1.86 -4.11
C MET A 93 2.60 3.27 -4.39
N SER A 94 3.85 3.41 -4.87
CA SER A 94 4.44 4.69 -5.26
C SER A 94 3.65 5.33 -6.40
N ILE A 95 3.45 6.64 -6.31
CA ILE A 95 2.89 7.48 -7.37
C ILE A 95 3.96 7.62 -8.47
N THR A 96 3.70 7.13 -9.67
CA THR A 96 4.63 7.30 -10.81
C THR A 96 3.90 7.69 -12.07
N ASP A 97 4.59 8.38 -12.99
CA ASP A 97 4.03 8.77 -14.29
C ASP A 97 3.56 7.56 -15.10
N GLU A 98 4.24 6.41 -14.97
CA GLU A 98 3.85 5.18 -15.66
C GLU A 98 2.49 4.67 -15.14
N ARG A 99 2.33 4.59 -13.82
CA ARG A 99 1.08 4.16 -13.19
C ARG A 99 -0.05 5.16 -13.42
N LEU A 100 0.28 6.46 -13.45
CA LEU A 100 -0.67 7.54 -13.77
C LEU A 100 -1.23 7.45 -15.19
N LYS A 101 -0.66 6.70 -16.11
CA LYS A 101 -1.28 6.43 -17.43
C LYS A 101 -2.52 5.54 -17.31
N THR A 102 -2.58 4.66 -16.31
CA THR A 102 -3.61 3.63 -16.15
C THR A 102 -4.58 3.91 -15.02
N ILE A 103 -4.10 4.45 -13.91
CA ILE A 103 -4.88 4.74 -12.69
C ILE A 103 -4.64 6.18 -12.22
N ASP A 104 -5.51 6.69 -11.35
CA ASP A 104 -5.28 7.94 -10.63
C ASP A 104 -4.80 7.64 -9.20
N PHE A 105 -4.24 8.64 -8.53
CA PHE A 105 -3.78 8.57 -7.16
C PHE A 105 -4.35 9.70 -6.31
N SER A 106 -4.44 9.45 -5.02
CA SER A 106 -4.57 10.49 -4.01
C SER A 106 -3.30 11.35 -3.90
N ASP A 107 -3.32 12.35 -3.05
CA ASP A 107 -2.10 12.93 -2.50
C ASP A 107 -1.29 11.84 -1.79
N LYS A 108 0.04 12.03 -1.67
CA LYS A 108 0.85 11.07 -0.92
C LYS A 108 0.40 11.02 0.54
N TYR A 109 0.51 9.82 1.15
CA TYR A 109 0.28 9.67 2.59
C TYR A 109 1.53 9.18 3.34
N TYR A 110 2.58 8.74 2.63
CA TYR A 110 3.90 8.54 3.20
C TYR A 110 5.00 8.49 2.12
N ASN A 111 6.26 8.45 2.56
CA ASN A 111 7.41 8.20 1.70
C ASN A 111 8.51 7.47 2.46
N THR A 112 9.17 6.53 1.80
CA THR A 112 10.35 5.83 2.32
C THR A 112 11.45 5.80 1.27
N PRO A 113 12.72 5.93 1.67
CA PRO A 113 13.82 5.77 0.73
C PRO A 113 13.93 4.32 0.23
N THR A 114 14.40 4.16 -0.99
CA THR A 114 14.78 2.86 -1.55
C THR A 114 16.21 2.53 -1.13
N VAL A 115 16.42 1.34 -0.57
CA VAL A 115 17.75 0.91 -0.11
C VAL A 115 18.15 -0.43 -0.70
N ILE A 116 19.46 -0.70 -0.63
CA ILE A 116 20.04 -2.02 -0.90
C ILE A 116 20.33 -2.70 0.44
N MET A 117 19.89 -3.95 0.57
CA MET A 117 20.32 -4.87 1.63
C MET A 117 21.22 -5.96 1.03
N GLY A 118 22.30 -6.30 1.72
CA GLY A 118 23.26 -7.32 1.27
C GLY A 118 23.84 -8.07 2.45
N ALA A 119 24.69 -9.07 2.16
CA ALA A 119 25.32 -9.90 3.18
C ALA A 119 26.20 -9.07 4.11
N LYS A 120 26.19 -9.40 5.42
CA LYS A 120 27.02 -8.74 6.43
C LYS A 120 28.50 -8.85 6.12
N GLY A 121 29.22 -7.76 6.41
CA GLY A 121 30.67 -7.71 6.24
C GLY A 121 31.15 -7.66 4.79
N VAL A 122 30.25 -7.69 3.81
CA VAL A 122 30.60 -7.51 2.39
C VAL A 122 30.56 -6.00 2.09
N ASP A 123 31.69 -5.42 1.68
CA ASP A 123 31.69 -4.03 1.21
C ASP A 123 30.94 -3.93 -0.12
N MET A 124 29.83 -3.19 -0.07
CA MET A 124 28.92 -3.02 -1.20
C MET A 124 28.26 -1.65 -1.10
N LYS A 125 28.44 -0.82 -2.11
CA LYS A 125 27.74 0.46 -2.22
C LYS A 125 26.51 0.34 -3.10
N PRO A 126 25.42 1.10 -2.83
CA PRO A 126 24.21 1.11 -3.64
C PRO A 126 24.40 1.90 -4.95
N THR A 127 25.46 1.55 -5.71
CA THR A 127 25.86 2.19 -6.97
C THR A 127 26.12 1.12 -8.04
N PRO A 128 26.10 1.49 -9.34
CA PRO A 128 26.44 0.54 -10.42
C PRO A 128 27.78 -0.17 -10.21
N GLU A 129 28.79 0.57 -9.73
CA GLU A 129 30.12 0.00 -9.46
C GLU A 129 30.11 -0.96 -8.27
N GLY A 130 29.39 -0.60 -7.20
CA GLY A 130 29.27 -1.44 -5.99
C GLY A 130 28.49 -2.73 -6.22
N LEU A 131 27.60 -2.74 -7.20
CA LEU A 131 26.81 -3.91 -7.61
C LEU A 131 27.42 -4.65 -8.82
N LYS A 132 28.60 -4.27 -9.28
CA LYS A 132 29.25 -4.91 -10.42
C LYS A 132 29.47 -6.41 -10.18
N GLY A 133 28.94 -7.24 -11.09
CA GLY A 133 29.08 -8.69 -11.02
C GLY A 133 28.25 -9.35 -9.91
N LYS A 134 27.34 -8.62 -9.26
CA LYS A 134 26.44 -9.10 -8.20
C LYS A 134 25.09 -9.52 -8.76
N ILE A 135 24.44 -10.47 -8.10
CA ILE A 135 23.03 -10.84 -8.36
C ILE A 135 22.16 -10.01 -7.43
N LEU A 136 21.35 -9.13 -8.00
CA LEU A 136 20.42 -8.25 -7.28
C LEU A 136 19.00 -8.76 -7.41
N GLY A 137 18.36 -9.13 -6.29
CA GLY A 137 16.96 -9.55 -6.23
C GLY A 137 16.01 -8.35 -6.12
N VAL A 138 14.91 -8.39 -6.84
CA VAL A 138 13.84 -7.39 -6.79
C VAL A 138 12.47 -8.05 -6.96
N GLN A 139 11.45 -7.50 -6.34
CA GLN A 139 10.07 -7.92 -6.60
C GLN A 139 9.59 -7.37 -7.95
N VAL A 140 8.88 -8.18 -8.73
CA VAL A 140 8.30 -7.80 -10.02
C VAL A 140 7.27 -6.67 -9.89
N SER A 141 7.08 -5.91 -10.97
CA SER A 141 6.07 -4.84 -11.05
C SER A 141 6.24 -3.71 -10.02
N THR A 142 7.43 -3.59 -9.42
CA THR A 142 7.76 -2.53 -8.46
C THR A 142 8.59 -1.42 -9.10
N VAL A 143 8.62 -0.26 -8.44
CA VAL A 143 9.56 0.83 -8.77
C VAL A 143 11.01 0.40 -8.54
N HIS A 144 11.25 -0.51 -7.60
CA HIS A 144 12.57 -1.07 -7.32
C HIS A 144 13.09 -1.90 -8.49
N GLN A 145 12.23 -2.72 -9.11
CA GLN A 145 12.56 -3.44 -10.33
C GLN A 145 12.88 -2.48 -11.49
N ALA A 146 12.07 -1.45 -11.68
CA ALA A 146 12.30 -0.46 -12.73
C ALA A 146 13.61 0.29 -12.52
N TYR A 147 13.90 0.68 -11.28
CA TYR A 147 15.16 1.33 -10.90
C TYR A 147 16.36 0.41 -11.14
N ALA A 148 16.29 -0.83 -10.66
CA ALA A 148 17.38 -1.81 -10.83
C ALA A 148 17.67 -2.06 -12.32
N LYS A 149 16.63 -2.23 -13.14
CA LYS A 149 16.77 -2.39 -14.59
C LYS A 149 17.43 -1.19 -15.26
N LYS A 150 17.09 0.03 -14.84
CA LYS A 150 17.68 1.25 -15.43
C LYS A 150 19.13 1.45 -15.03
N TYR A 151 19.46 1.29 -13.76
CA TYR A 151 20.74 1.71 -13.23
C TYR A 151 21.74 0.58 -13.02
N PHE A 152 21.30 -0.66 -12.78
CA PHE A 152 22.18 -1.75 -12.40
C PHE A 152 22.29 -2.87 -13.43
N ALA A 153 21.35 -3.01 -14.37
CA ALA A 153 21.38 -4.11 -15.36
C ALA A 153 22.63 -4.11 -16.25
N GLY A 154 23.28 -2.95 -16.45
CA GLY A 154 24.51 -2.86 -17.24
C GLY A 154 25.77 -3.31 -16.49
N THR A 155 25.73 -3.49 -15.18
CA THR A 155 26.90 -3.78 -14.33
C THR A 155 26.69 -4.98 -13.41
N ALA A 156 25.49 -5.20 -12.90
CA ALA A 156 25.13 -6.40 -12.16
C ALA A 156 25.29 -7.66 -13.03
N ALA A 157 25.59 -8.80 -12.42
CA ALA A 157 25.59 -10.08 -13.13
C ALA A 157 24.18 -10.47 -13.57
N GLU A 158 23.20 -10.18 -12.69
CA GLU A 158 21.79 -10.48 -12.93
C GLU A 158 20.91 -9.55 -12.10
N ILE A 159 19.77 -9.11 -12.66
CA ILE A 159 18.62 -8.59 -11.92
C ILE A 159 17.62 -9.74 -11.81
N LYS A 160 17.64 -10.44 -10.68
CA LYS A 160 16.79 -11.61 -10.44
C LYS A 160 15.41 -11.15 -9.92
N GLU A 161 14.38 -11.56 -10.63
CA GLU A 161 13.01 -11.16 -10.37
C GLU A 161 12.29 -12.20 -9.50
N TYR A 162 11.55 -11.73 -8.49
CA TYR A 162 10.78 -12.55 -7.55
C TYR A 162 9.32 -12.10 -7.53
N GLN A 163 8.41 -13.01 -7.21
CA GLN A 163 6.99 -12.66 -7.05
C GLN A 163 6.77 -11.87 -5.76
N THR A 164 7.52 -12.16 -4.72
CA THR A 164 7.42 -11.50 -3.41
C THR A 164 8.77 -10.95 -2.96
N GLN A 165 8.75 -9.89 -2.15
CA GLN A 165 9.97 -9.38 -1.51
C GLN A 165 10.54 -10.39 -0.51
N ASP A 166 9.68 -11.19 0.14
CA ASP A 166 10.14 -12.21 1.09
C ASP A 166 10.97 -13.31 0.40
N GLU A 167 10.58 -13.74 -0.80
CA GLU A 167 11.39 -14.68 -1.59
C GLU A 167 12.79 -14.14 -1.86
N ALA A 168 12.91 -12.86 -2.23
CA ALA A 168 14.21 -12.20 -2.44
C ALA A 168 15.02 -12.16 -1.13
N ASN A 169 14.38 -11.82 -0.01
CA ASN A 169 15.02 -11.78 1.30
C ASN A 169 15.52 -13.15 1.75
N GLN A 170 14.73 -14.20 1.53
CA GLN A 170 15.11 -15.59 1.84
C GLN A 170 16.26 -16.09 0.95
N ASP A 171 16.26 -15.72 -0.33
CA ASP A 171 17.34 -16.05 -1.25
C ASP A 171 18.65 -15.36 -0.87
N LEU A 172 18.57 -14.10 -0.41
CA LEU A 172 19.72 -13.38 0.14
C LEU A 172 20.24 -14.07 1.41
N ALA A 173 19.34 -14.40 2.35
CA ALA A 173 19.73 -15.08 3.59
C ALA A 173 20.38 -16.45 3.34
N ALA A 174 19.97 -17.13 2.29
CA ALA A 174 20.54 -18.40 1.86
C ALA A 174 21.79 -18.29 0.96
N GLY A 175 22.24 -17.06 0.67
CA GLY A 175 23.41 -16.82 -0.19
C GLY A 175 23.21 -17.14 -1.67
N ARG A 176 21.96 -17.21 -2.15
CA ARG A 176 21.64 -17.48 -3.56
C ARG A 176 21.65 -16.22 -4.42
N ILE A 177 21.57 -15.05 -3.80
CA ILE A 177 21.78 -13.72 -4.39
C ILE A 177 22.71 -12.92 -3.47
N ASP A 178 23.30 -11.84 -3.99
CA ASP A 178 24.24 -10.99 -3.26
C ASP A 178 23.54 -9.82 -2.54
N ALA A 179 22.43 -9.34 -3.09
CA ALA A 179 21.72 -8.18 -2.56
C ALA A 179 20.24 -8.21 -2.96
N THR A 180 19.41 -7.44 -2.26
CA THR A 180 18.03 -7.12 -2.66
C THR A 180 17.75 -5.63 -2.50
N GLN A 181 16.79 -5.12 -3.27
CA GLN A 181 16.37 -3.71 -3.27
C GLN A 181 14.89 -3.59 -2.97
N ALA A 182 14.54 -2.78 -1.96
CA ALA A 182 13.16 -2.46 -1.60
C ALA A 182 13.08 -1.18 -0.77
N ASP A 183 11.89 -0.88 -0.22
CA ASP A 183 11.70 0.18 0.77
C ASP A 183 12.53 -0.06 2.02
N SER A 184 13.13 1.00 2.57
CA SER A 184 14.01 0.93 3.73
C SER A 184 13.35 0.23 4.92
N LEU A 185 12.11 0.62 5.26
CA LEU A 185 11.43 0.07 6.45
C LEU A 185 11.08 -1.42 6.31
N ALA A 186 10.76 -1.88 5.10
CA ALA A 186 10.51 -3.31 4.85
C ALA A 186 11.80 -4.13 5.02
N LEU A 187 12.92 -3.66 4.47
CA LEU A 187 14.21 -4.33 4.62
C LEU A 187 14.77 -4.22 6.04
N GLU A 188 14.64 -3.07 6.70
CA GLU A 188 15.02 -2.89 8.11
C GLU A 188 14.22 -3.84 9.03
N THR A 189 12.92 -4.04 8.75
CA THR A 189 12.11 -4.99 9.49
C THR A 189 12.63 -6.43 9.30
N PHE A 190 13.00 -6.81 8.06
CA PHE A 190 13.61 -8.10 7.82
C PHE A 190 14.94 -8.27 8.55
N VAL A 191 15.82 -7.26 8.55
CA VAL A 191 17.11 -7.28 9.28
C VAL A 191 16.92 -7.52 10.79
N GLN A 192 15.75 -7.19 11.36
CA GLN A 192 15.46 -7.46 12.78
C GLN A 192 14.97 -8.89 13.05
N THR A 193 14.62 -9.67 12.03
CA THR A 193 14.31 -11.11 12.18
C THR A 193 15.57 -11.93 12.51
N ASP A 194 15.41 -13.15 13.00
CA ASP A 194 16.56 -14.02 13.29
C ASP A 194 17.38 -14.31 12.01
N ALA A 195 16.71 -14.57 10.89
CA ALA A 195 17.36 -14.79 9.60
C ALA A 195 18.11 -13.54 9.14
N GLY A 196 17.46 -12.36 9.18
CA GLY A 196 18.08 -11.09 8.78
C GLY A 196 19.26 -10.69 9.67
N LYS A 197 19.13 -10.86 11.00
CA LYS A 197 20.23 -10.63 11.96
C LYS A 197 21.44 -11.55 11.69
N ALA A 198 21.21 -12.76 11.26
CA ALA A 198 22.29 -13.69 10.97
C ALA A 198 23.03 -13.35 9.66
N CYS A 199 22.32 -12.91 8.63
CA CYS A 199 22.87 -12.78 7.27
C CYS A 199 23.23 -11.36 6.84
N CYS A 200 22.43 -10.37 7.22
CA CYS A 200 22.20 -9.25 6.35
C CYS A 200 22.31 -7.90 7.05
N GLU A 201 22.63 -6.85 6.29
CA GLU A 201 22.65 -5.47 6.74
C GLU A 201 22.27 -4.53 5.58
N ILE A 202 21.74 -3.35 5.93
CA ILE A 202 21.47 -2.28 4.96
C ILE A 202 22.79 -1.71 4.45
N LYS A 203 22.97 -1.68 3.14
CA LYS A 203 24.18 -1.18 2.46
C LYS A 203 24.08 0.31 2.13
N GLY A 204 22.91 0.88 2.21
CA GLY A 204 22.62 2.29 2.01
C GLY A 204 21.50 2.55 1.03
N GLN A 205 21.16 3.84 0.91
CA GLN A 205 20.13 4.33 0.01
C GLN A 205 20.69 4.46 -1.41
N VAL A 206 19.88 4.08 -2.41
CA VAL A 206 20.18 4.37 -3.81
C VAL A 206 20.03 5.87 -4.11
N ALA A 207 20.66 6.34 -5.19
CA ALA A 207 20.45 7.71 -5.63
C ALA A 207 18.97 7.94 -5.98
N ASP A 208 18.44 9.08 -5.57
CA ASP A 208 17.04 9.40 -5.81
C ASP A 208 16.76 9.63 -7.31
N ASP A 209 15.66 9.07 -7.79
CA ASP A 209 15.10 9.30 -9.13
C ASP A 209 13.58 9.36 -9.02
N VAL A 210 13.06 10.55 -8.79
CA VAL A 210 11.61 10.78 -8.61
C VAL A 210 10.80 10.32 -9.83
N ALA A 211 11.38 10.33 -11.04
CA ALA A 211 10.68 9.86 -12.23
C ALA A 211 10.38 8.35 -12.20
N ILE A 212 11.19 7.57 -11.47
CA ILE A 212 11.01 6.11 -11.32
C ILE A 212 10.42 5.75 -9.95
N LEU A 213 11.02 6.29 -8.88
CA LEU A 213 10.64 5.94 -7.51
C LEU A 213 9.36 6.66 -7.06
N GLY A 214 9.03 7.78 -7.73
CA GLY A 214 7.88 8.61 -7.40
C GLY A 214 8.13 9.57 -6.24
N PRO A 215 7.23 10.53 -5.99
CA PRO A 215 7.34 11.50 -4.89
C PRO A 215 6.87 10.93 -3.54
N GLY A 216 6.41 9.69 -3.52
CA GLY A 216 5.86 9.00 -2.37
C GLY A 216 4.72 8.06 -2.74
N VAL A 217 4.11 7.48 -1.71
CA VAL A 217 3.04 6.48 -1.81
C VAL A 217 1.68 7.16 -1.73
N GLY A 218 0.76 6.77 -2.62
CA GLY A 218 -0.61 7.27 -2.66
C GLY A 218 -1.64 6.13 -2.75
N VAL A 219 -2.89 6.45 -2.45
CA VAL A 219 -4.01 5.52 -2.68
C VAL A 219 -4.34 5.51 -4.17
N GLY A 220 -4.22 4.34 -4.81
CA GLY A 220 -4.56 4.17 -6.22
C GLY A 220 -6.07 4.05 -6.44
N MET A 221 -6.61 4.71 -7.47
CA MET A 221 -8.02 4.71 -7.82
C MET A 221 -8.21 4.60 -9.33
N ARG A 222 -9.39 4.18 -9.77
CA ARG A 222 -9.71 4.19 -11.21
C ARG A 222 -9.61 5.60 -11.78
N LYS A 223 -9.20 5.69 -13.04
CA LYS A 223 -9.19 6.95 -13.79
C LYS A 223 -10.54 7.63 -13.74
N GLY A 224 -10.55 8.91 -13.37
CA GLY A 224 -11.73 9.75 -13.34
C GLY A 224 -12.66 9.52 -12.13
N ASP A 225 -12.29 8.70 -11.16
CA ASP A 225 -13.01 8.54 -9.90
C ASP A 225 -12.70 9.72 -8.95
N THR A 226 -13.14 10.90 -9.36
CA THR A 226 -12.85 12.15 -8.66
C THR A 226 -13.52 12.22 -7.30
N GLU A 227 -14.72 11.64 -7.15
CA GLU A 227 -15.43 11.65 -5.87
C GLU A 227 -14.68 10.88 -4.79
N LEU A 228 -14.22 9.66 -5.09
CA LEU A 228 -13.43 8.86 -4.15
C LEU A 228 -12.08 9.54 -3.87
N LYS A 229 -11.41 10.07 -4.90
CA LYS A 229 -10.15 10.80 -4.77
C LYS A 229 -10.28 11.99 -3.82
N ASP A 230 -11.30 12.81 -3.98
CA ASP A 230 -11.53 14.00 -3.15
C ASP A 230 -11.82 13.60 -1.70
N LYS A 231 -12.62 12.54 -1.47
CA LYS A 231 -12.88 12.00 -0.13
C LYS A 231 -11.60 11.51 0.55
N ILE A 232 -10.75 10.76 -0.15
CA ILE A 232 -9.49 10.23 0.39
C ILE A 232 -8.50 11.37 0.65
N ASN A 233 -8.37 12.35 -0.25
CA ASN A 233 -7.49 13.51 -0.02
C ASN A 233 -7.95 14.35 1.18
N ALA A 234 -9.26 14.56 1.32
CA ALA A 234 -9.82 15.23 2.49
C ALA A 234 -9.52 14.44 3.78
N ALA A 235 -9.64 13.11 3.73
CA ALA A 235 -9.33 12.23 4.86
C ALA A 235 -7.86 12.27 5.24
N ILE A 236 -6.92 12.18 4.26
CA ILE A 236 -5.47 12.31 4.50
C ILE A 236 -5.18 13.64 5.20
N LYS A 237 -5.72 14.74 4.68
CA LYS A 237 -5.53 16.06 5.28
C LYS A 237 -6.09 16.13 6.69
N ALA A 238 -7.26 15.57 6.94
CA ALA A 238 -7.92 15.59 8.24
C ALA A 238 -7.13 14.81 9.30
N ILE A 239 -6.78 13.53 9.04
CA ILE A 239 -6.03 12.71 10.02
C ILE A 239 -4.62 13.26 10.30
N ARG A 240 -4.04 14.03 9.36
CA ARG A 240 -2.79 14.75 9.61
C ARG A 240 -2.98 15.98 10.48
N SER A 241 -4.06 16.74 10.27
CA SER A 241 -4.32 17.98 11.00
C SER A 241 -4.83 17.78 12.42
N ASP A 242 -5.55 16.67 12.69
CA ASP A 242 -6.09 16.34 14.00
C ASP A 242 -5.13 15.48 14.86
N GLY A 243 -3.98 15.09 14.31
CA GLY A 243 -2.94 14.31 14.98
C GLY A 243 -3.15 12.80 14.97
N LYS A 244 -4.22 12.30 14.33
CA LYS A 244 -4.49 10.86 14.24
C LYS A 244 -3.41 10.09 13.49
N TYR A 245 -2.89 10.69 12.41
CA TYR A 245 -1.77 10.15 11.65
C TYR A 245 -0.53 9.93 12.53
N ASP A 246 -0.18 10.93 13.34
CA ASP A 246 0.97 10.85 14.24
C ASP A 246 0.75 9.84 15.37
N GLU A 247 -0.49 9.78 15.93
CA GLU A 247 -0.86 8.77 16.94
C GLU A 247 -0.65 7.35 16.40
N ILE A 248 -1.10 7.08 15.18
CA ILE A 248 -0.91 5.78 14.52
C ILE A 248 0.57 5.53 14.28
N SER A 249 1.27 6.48 13.65
CA SER A 249 2.66 6.31 13.22
C SER A 249 3.61 6.06 14.38
N LYS A 250 3.40 6.70 15.54
CA LYS A 250 4.20 6.51 16.77
C LYS A 250 4.15 5.09 17.35
N LYS A 251 3.17 4.27 16.97
CA LYS A 251 3.11 2.86 17.37
C LYS A 251 4.15 2.01 16.65
N TYR A 252 4.60 2.47 15.47
CA TYR A 252 5.46 1.73 14.55
C TYR A 252 6.81 2.39 14.35
N PHE A 253 6.87 3.74 14.39
CA PHE A 253 8.05 4.52 14.02
C PHE A 253 8.35 5.59 15.05
N ASN A 254 9.62 5.94 15.18
CA ASN A 254 10.12 7.02 16.04
C ASN A 254 10.50 8.30 15.24
N PHE A 255 10.06 8.39 13.99
CA PHE A 255 10.30 9.51 13.06
C PHE A 255 9.04 9.79 12.25
N ASP A 256 9.00 10.94 11.55
CA ASP A 256 7.90 11.28 10.64
C ASP A 256 8.05 10.55 9.30
N ILE A 257 7.21 9.51 9.08
CA ILE A 257 7.19 8.72 7.85
C ILE A 257 6.56 9.46 6.66
N TYR A 258 5.86 10.56 6.90
CA TYR A 258 5.28 11.34 5.80
C TYR A 258 6.37 11.89 4.88
N GLY A 259 7.52 12.24 5.47
CA GLY A 259 8.63 12.85 4.77
C GLY A 259 8.32 14.29 4.32
N GLY A 260 9.33 15.06 4.06
CA GLY A 260 9.25 16.44 3.55
C GLY A 260 8.84 16.51 2.08
#